data_5921b3a75dd42f5ace142ef42c93b4a2
#
_entry.id   5921b3a75dd42f5ace142ef42c93b4a2
#
_cell.length_a   1.000
_cell.length_b   1.000
_cell.length_c   1.000
_cell.angle_alpha   90.00
_cell.angle_beta   90.00
_cell.angle_gamma   90.00
#
_symmetry.space_group_name_H-M   'P 1'
#
loop_
_entity.id
_entity.type
_entity.pdbx_description
1 polymer ?
#
loop_
_entity_poly.entity_id
_entity_poly.type
_entity_poly.pdbx_seq_one_letter_code
_entity_poly.pdbx_strand_id
1 'polypeptide(L)'
;SSFPGGCVLNGNSGRPINLHLEALKKLGMNYEIKKGYIHAKSNGKLKGNKIKFPSISVGASEQLITSAVLAKGKTVLHNLACEPEILDLTNFLISAGAKIKWIGKRTCQIIGVNSLKETKYSVMGDRIETGTFCVAATLTKGDLLIKNFDPKLIKTELNMLKKVGAKIKLFKN
;
A
#
# COMPACT_ATOMS: atom_id res chain seq x y z
N SER A 1 10.05 6.36 -11.34
CA SER A 1 9.84 7.70 -11.91
C SER A 1 10.50 8.83 -11.12
N SER A 2 11.41 8.50 -10.21
CA SER A 2 12.34 9.47 -9.60
C SER A 2 13.44 9.88 -10.56
N PHE A 3 13.64 9.10 -11.61
CA PHE A 3 14.63 9.29 -12.64
C PHE A 3 13.96 9.62 -13.98
N PRO A 4 14.56 10.51 -14.81
CA PRO A 4 14.13 10.69 -16.18
C PRO A 4 14.29 9.38 -16.95
N GLY A 5 13.31 9.05 -17.76
CA GLY A 5 13.37 7.84 -18.57
C GLY A 5 11.99 7.24 -18.81
N GLY A 6 12.00 6.10 -19.43
CA GLY A 6 10.81 5.31 -19.71
C GLY A 6 10.93 3.88 -19.22
N CYS A 7 9.80 3.24 -19.05
CA CYS A 7 9.71 1.80 -18.80
C CYS A 7 8.61 1.18 -19.64
N VAL A 8 8.77 -0.10 -19.92
CA VAL A 8 7.76 -0.92 -20.59
C VAL A 8 7.35 -2.01 -19.62
N LEU A 9 6.04 -2.09 -19.33
CA LEU A 9 5.48 -3.06 -18.42
C LEU A 9 4.51 -3.97 -19.18
N ASN A 10 4.57 -5.27 -18.91
CA ASN A 10 3.56 -6.20 -19.38
C ASN A 10 2.31 -6.10 -18.50
N GLY A 11 1.19 -5.66 -19.10
CA GLY A 11 -0.08 -5.48 -18.40
C GLY A 11 -0.94 -6.72 -18.23
N ASN A 12 -0.43 -7.90 -18.55
CA ASN A 12 -1.20 -9.13 -18.72
C ASN A 12 -1.63 -9.84 -17.40
N SER A 13 -1.67 -9.12 -16.28
CA SER A 13 -2.03 -9.71 -14.98
C SER A 13 -3.53 -9.94 -14.77
N GLY A 14 -4.38 -9.51 -15.71
CA GLY A 14 -5.85 -9.56 -15.56
C GLY A 14 -6.41 -8.62 -14.48
N ARG A 15 -5.58 -7.93 -13.71
CA ARG A 15 -6.03 -6.98 -12.68
C ARG A 15 -6.16 -5.56 -13.24
N PRO A 16 -7.24 -4.82 -12.91
CA PRO A 16 -7.40 -3.46 -13.38
C PRO A 16 -6.34 -2.53 -12.73
N ILE A 17 -5.57 -1.85 -13.58
CA ILE A 17 -4.50 -0.92 -13.16
C ILE A 17 -4.84 0.53 -13.50
N ASN A 18 -6.07 0.79 -13.95
CA ASN A 18 -6.51 2.11 -14.39
C ASN A 18 -6.32 3.19 -13.32
N LEU A 19 -6.68 2.87 -12.06
CA LEU A 19 -6.49 3.81 -10.94
C LEU A 19 -5.02 4.20 -10.75
N HIS A 20 -4.12 3.25 -10.93
CA HIS A 20 -2.67 3.47 -10.83
C HIS A 20 -2.18 4.41 -11.94
N LEU A 21 -2.52 4.11 -13.18
CA LEU A 21 -2.07 4.86 -14.34
C LEU A 21 -2.62 6.29 -14.35
N GLU A 22 -3.92 6.45 -14.11
CA GLU A 22 -4.56 7.77 -14.08
C GLU A 22 -4.01 8.64 -12.94
N ALA A 23 -3.72 8.04 -11.79
CA ALA A 23 -3.17 8.76 -10.66
C ALA A 23 -1.70 9.18 -10.91
N LEU A 24 -0.88 8.31 -11.49
CA LEU A 24 0.50 8.65 -11.88
C LEU A 24 0.52 9.71 -12.99
N LYS A 25 -0.43 9.67 -13.93
CA LYS A 25 -0.60 10.70 -14.96
C LYS A 25 -0.84 12.08 -14.34
N LYS A 26 -1.64 12.15 -13.27
CA LYS A 26 -1.85 13.40 -12.51
C LYS A 26 -0.59 13.93 -11.82
N LEU A 27 0.40 13.07 -11.57
CA LEU A 27 1.73 13.47 -11.09
C LEU A 27 2.69 13.82 -12.23
N GLY A 28 2.27 13.75 -13.50
CA GLY A 28 3.08 14.12 -14.66
C GLY A 28 3.75 12.96 -15.40
N MET A 29 3.33 11.72 -15.13
CA MET A 29 3.69 10.58 -15.98
C MET A 29 2.83 10.57 -17.24
N ASN A 30 3.45 10.28 -18.39
CA ASN A 30 2.72 9.94 -19.62
C ASN A 30 2.77 8.43 -19.85
N TYR A 31 1.70 7.86 -20.38
CA TYR A 31 1.70 6.47 -20.77
C TYR A 31 0.86 6.24 -22.02
N GLU A 32 1.18 5.18 -22.74
CA GLU A 32 0.39 4.63 -23.84
C GLU A 32 0.36 3.10 -23.73
N ILE A 33 -0.71 2.51 -24.21
CA ILE A 33 -0.86 1.04 -24.22
C ILE A 33 -0.71 0.58 -25.67
N LYS A 34 0.31 -0.23 -25.95
CA LYS A 34 0.60 -0.79 -27.26
C LYS A 34 0.77 -2.31 -27.15
N LYS A 35 -0.01 -3.06 -27.92
CA LYS A 35 0.09 -4.54 -27.99
C LYS A 35 0.09 -5.22 -26.61
N GLY A 36 -0.74 -4.74 -25.66
CA GLY A 36 -0.80 -5.28 -24.29
C GLY A 36 0.31 -4.81 -23.35
N TYR A 37 1.25 -3.98 -23.83
CA TYR A 37 2.30 -3.39 -23.01
C TYR A 37 2.01 -1.94 -22.67
N ILE A 38 2.35 -1.55 -21.46
CA ILE A 38 2.27 -0.17 -21.00
C ILE A 38 3.63 0.48 -21.18
N HIS A 39 3.70 1.48 -22.06
CA HIS A 39 4.87 2.31 -22.28
C HIS A 39 4.70 3.58 -21.45
N ALA A 40 5.43 3.68 -20.35
CA ALA A 40 5.35 4.83 -19.45
C ALA A 40 6.63 5.65 -19.49
N LYS A 41 6.51 6.98 -19.49
CA LYS A 41 7.63 7.90 -19.45
C LYS A 41 7.33 9.13 -18.61
N SER A 42 8.37 9.74 -18.05
CA SER A 42 8.30 11.01 -17.35
C SER A 42 9.40 11.95 -17.85
N ASN A 43 9.06 13.20 -18.06
CA ASN A 43 10.00 14.26 -18.42
C ASN A 43 10.61 14.88 -17.15
N GLY A 44 11.43 14.10 -16.45
CA GLY A 44 12.02 14.47 -15.16
C GLY A 44 11.22 13.95 -13.96
N LYS A 45 11.42 14.57 -12.79
CA LYS A 45 10.72 14.19 -11.56
C LYS A 45 9.23 14.44 -11.69
N LEU A 46 8.43 13.52 -11.12
CA LEU A 46 7.00 13.73 -10.93
C LEU A 46 6.75 15.03 -10.15
N LYS A 47 5.59 15.64 -10.37
CA LYS A 47 5.18 16.90 -9.73
C LYS A 47 4.03 16.64 -8.77
N GLY A 48 4.13 17.20 -7.57
CA GLY A 48 3.07 17.12 -6.57
C GLY A 48 1.75 17.70 -7.09
N ASN A 49 0.64 17.08 -6.69
CA ASN A 49 -0.69 17.46 -7.13
C ASN A 49 -1.74 17.11 -6.05
N LYS A 50 -2.94 17.68 -6.17
CA LYS A 50 -4.10 17.27 -5.38
C LYS A 50 -4.89 16.21 -6.15
N ILE A 51 -4.93 14.98 -5.61
CA ILE A 51 -5.52 13.83 -6.28
C ILE A 51 -6.58 13.20 -5.37
N LYS A 52 -7.79 12.99 -5.91
CA LYS A 52 -8.86 12.23 -5.26
C LYS A 52 -9.10 10.96 -6.05
N PHE A 53 -9.02 9.81 -5.38
CA PHE A 53 -9.37 8.52 -5.99
C PHE A 53 -10.90 8.41 -6.13
N PRO A 54 -11.40 7.92 -7.26
CA PRO A 54 -12.84 7.68 -7.44
C PRO A 54 -13.34 6.53 -6.55
N SER A 55 -12.50 5.55 -6.30
CA SER A 55 -12.75 4.41 -5.42
C SER A 55 -11.52 4.11 -4.57
N ILE A 56 -11.72 3.42 -3.44
CA ILE A 56 -10.64 3.01 -2.56
C ILE A 56 -9.89 1.84 -3.21
N SER A 57 -8.57 1.92 -3.24
CA SER A 57 -7.68 0.85 -3.72
C SER A 57 -6.41 0.83 -2.89
N VAL A 58 -6.10 -0.31 -2.31
CA VAL A 58 -4.87 -0.53 -1.51
C VAL A 58 -3.65 -0.31 -2.41
N GLY A 59 -3.50 -1.10 -3.48
CA GLY A 59 -2.33 -1.01 -4.35
C GLY A 59 -2.13 0.35 -5.01
N ALA A 60 -3.23 1.04 -5.43
CA ALA A 60 -3.11 2.39 -5.98
C ALA A 60 -2.68 3.40 -4.89
N SER A 61 -3.13 3.22 -3.64
CA SER A 61 -2.70 4.06 -2.51
C SER A 61 -1.21 3.87 -2.21
N GLU A 62 -0.74 2.63 -2.12
CA GLU A 62 0.68 2.29 -1.92
C GLU A 62 1.56 2.93 -3.00
N GLN A 63 1.21 2.70 -4.26
CA GLN A 63 1.99 3.22 -5.38
C GLN A 63 2.04 4.75 -5.40
N LEU A 64 0.92 5.40 -5.13
CA LEU A 64 0.87 6.86 -5.20
C LEU A 64 1.59 7.53 -4.02
N ILE A 65 1.46 6.97 -2.81
CA ILE A 65 2.22 7.43 -1.64
C ILE A 65 3.72 7.32 -1.94
N THR A 66 4.17 6.15 -2.37
CA THR A 66 5.59 5.91 -2.70
C THR A 66 6.09 6.84 -3.82
N SER A 67 5.29 7.04 -4.87
CA SER A 67 5.67 7.94 -5.97
C SER A 67 5.71 9.41 -5.55
N ALA A 68 4.80 9.83 -4.67
CA ALA A 68 4.71 11.22 -4.23
C ALA A 68 5.86 11.64 -3.29
N VAL A 69 6.49 10.69 -2.58
CA VAL A 69 7.59 10.98 -1.65
C VAL A 69 8.78 11.63 -2.34
N LEU A 70 9.06 11.27 -3.60
CA LEU A 70 10.15 11.84 -4.38
C LEU A 70 9.67 12.83 -5.47
N ALA A 71 8.37 13.11 -5.53
CA ALA A 71 7.81 14.10 -6.45
C ALA A 71 8.17 15.53 -6.02
N LYS A 72 8.35 16.43 -6.97
CA LYS A 72 8.65 17.84 -6.67
C LYS A 72 7.42 18.55 -6.10
N GLY A 73 7.55 19.13 -4.92
CA GLY A 73 6.51 19.95 -4.29
C GLY A 73 5.58 19.16 -3.37
N LYS A 74 4.35 19.63 -3.23
CA LYS A 74 3.34 19.11 -2.30
C LYS A 74 2.32 18.25 -3.03
N THR A 75 2.05 17.07 -2.51
CA THR A 75 0.96 16.19 -2.95
C THR A 75 -0.08 16.05 -1.84
N VAL A 76 -1.35 16.11 -2.21
CA VAL A 76 -2.47 15.80 -1.30
C VAL A 76 -3.32 14.71 -1.93
N LEU A 77 -3.38 13.58 -1.27
CA LEU A 77 -4.10 12.39 -1.73
C LEU A 77 -5.38 12.23 -0.91
N HIS A 78 -6.52 12.13 -1.57
CA HIS A 78 -7.83 11.93 -0.95
C HIS A 78 -8.42 10.58 -1.31
N ASN A 79 -9.25 10.05 -0.44
CA ASN A 79 -9.95 8.77 -0.58
C ASN A 79 -8.99 7.57 -0.70
N LEU A 80 -7.88 7.62 0.05
CA LEU A 80 -6.92 6.54 0.15
C LEU A 80 -7.47 5.34 0.91
N ALA A 81 -6.91 4.18 0.64
CA ALA A 81 -6.92 3.04 1.55
C ALA A 81 -6.26 3.44 2.89
N CYS A 82 -6.73 2.89 3.99
CA CYS A 82 -6.20 3.15 5.34
C CYS A 82 -6.08 1.86 6.16
N GLU A 83 -5.93 0.76 5.48
CA GLU A 83 -5.64 -0.55 6.02
C GLU A 83 -4.28 -0.53 6.74
N PRO A 84 -4.04 -1.41 7.72
CA PRO A 84 -2.81 -1.40 8.52
C PRO A 84 -1.52 -1.37 7.69
N GLU A 85 -1.47 -2.09 6.59
CA GLU A 85 -0.31 -2.14 5.67
C GLU A 85 0.00 -0.78 5.02
N ILE A 86 -1.01 0.06 4.79
CA ILE A 86 -0.82 1.42 4.27
C ILE A 86 -0.16 2.31 5.33
N LEU A 87 -0.59 2.16 6.59
CA LEU A 87 0.00 2.90 7.71
C LEU A 87 1.43 2.43 7.96
N ASP A 88 1.68 1.12 7.89
CA ASP A 88 3.01 0.54 8.02
C ASP A 88 3.96 1.06 6.93
N LEU A 89 3.52 1.06 5.66
CA LEU A 89 4.27 1.66 4.55
C LEU A 89 4.59 3.14 4.80
N THR A 90 3.62 3.93 5.28
CA THR A 90 3.88 5.35 5.57
C THR A 90 4.88 5.54 6.70
N ASN A 91 4.82 4.71 7.75
CA ASN A 91 5.77 4.73 8.86
C ASN A 91 7.18 4.34 8.39
N PHE A 92 7.30 3.31 7.56
CA PHE A 92 8.56 2.95 6.92
C PHE A 92 9.15 4.11 6.12
N LEU A 93 8.35 4.74 5.25
CA LEU A 93 8.81 5.88 4.44
C LEU A 93 9.20 7.07 5.31
N ILE A 94 8.47 7.36 6.38
CA ILE A 94 8.80 8.42 7.35
C ILE A 94 10.13 8.10 8.04
N SER A 95 10.37 6.86 8.45
CA SER A 95 11.64 6.47 9.07
C SER A 95 12.83 6.63 8.10
N ALA A 96 12.59 6.49 6.79
CA ALA A 96 13.56 6.77 5.74
C ALA A 96 13.68 8.28 5.39
N GLY A 97 12.97 9.17 6.09
CA GLY A 97 13.06 10.62 5.92
C GLY A 97 11.99 11.24 5.03
N ALA A 98 10.96 10.49 4.63
CA ALA A 98 9.83 11.06 3.92
C ALA A 98 9.01 12.01 4.80
N LYS A 99 8.45 13.06 4.18
CA LYS A 99 7.61 14.06 4.86
C LYS A 99 6.14 13.76 4.56
N ILE A 100 5.55 12.86 5.35
CA ILE A 100 4.17 12.37 5.19
C ILE A 100 3.36 12.76 6.43
N LYS A 101 2.14 13.27 6.23
CA LYS A 101 1.20 13.58 7.31
C LYS A 101 -0.21 13.16 6.91
N TRP A 102 -0.85 12.34 7.71
CA TRP A 102 -2.28 12.08 7.61
C TRP A 102 -3.04 13.27 8.19
N ILE A 103 -3.85 13.95 7.35
CA ILE A 103 -4.63 15.14 7.69
C ILE A 103 -6.13 14.85 7.78
N GLY A 104 -6.51 13.59 7.63
CA GLY A 104 -7.87 13.07 7.77
C GLY A 104 -7.84 11.55 7.65
N LYS A 105 -8.95 10.89 7.97
CA LYS A 105 -9.02 9.41 7.99
C LYS A 105 -8.52 8.75 6.68
N ARG A 106 -8.83 9.37 5.52
CA ARG A 106 -8.45 8.87 4.18
C ARG A 106 -7.74 9.94 3.35
N THR A 107 -7.07 10.86 4.03
CA THR A 107 -6.39 11.97 3.37
C THR A 107 -4.97 12.11 3.89
N CYS A 108 -4.02 12.06 2.98
CA CYS A 108 -2.60 12.14 3.27
C CYS A 108 -1.98 13.32 2.52
N GLN A 109 -1.14 14.09 3.22
CA GLN A 109 -0.31 15.15 2.66
C GLN A 109 1.14 14.67 2.63
N ILE A 110 1.80 14.86 1.49
CA ILE A 110 3.18 14.46 1.27
C ILE A 110 3.94 15.66 0.71
N ILE A 111 5.05 16.00 1.32
CA ILE A 111 6.01 16.98 0.78
C ILE A 111 7.18 16.19 0.19
N GLY A 112 7.40 16.32 -1.10
CA GLY A 112 8.46 15.60 -1.78
C GLY A 112 9.84 15.94 -1.24
N VAL A 113 10.69 14.93 -1.14
CA VAL A 113 12.08 15.05 -0.71
C VAL A 113 13.03 14.74 -1.87
N ASN A 114 14.27 15.16 -1.77
CA ASN A 114 15.26 14.92 -2.84
C ASN A 114 15.73 13.46 -2.86
N SER A 115 15.88 12.87 -1.68
CA SER A 115 16.30 11.48 -1.48
C SER A 115 15.75 10.93 -0.18
N LEU A 116 15.65 9.62 -0.08
CA LEU A 116 15.42 8.89 1.15
C LEU A 116 16.76 8.45 1.73
N LYS A 117 16.77 8.20 3.04
CA LYS A 117 17.94 7.72 3.78
C LYS A 117 17.78 6.22 4.04
N GLU A 118 18.91 5.56 4.25
CA GLU A 118 18.92 4.21 4.77
C GLU A 118 18.23 4.16 6.14
N THR A 119 17.45 3.12 6.36
CA THR A 119 16.73 2.91 7.63
C THR A 119 16.61 1.42 7.94
N LYS A 120 16.58 1.09 9.23
CA LYS A 120 16.18 -0.24 9.71
C LYS A 120 14.72 -0.17 10.12
N TYR A 121 13.91 -1.06 9.57
CA TYR A 121 12.48 -1.09 9.84
C TYR A 121 12.00 -2.54 9.96
N SER A 122 11.17 -2.81 10.95
CA SER A 122 10.51 -4.10 11.10
C SER A 122 9.11 -4.01 10.49
N VAL A 123 8.91 -4.67 9.37
CA VAL A 123 7.62 -4.71 8.68
C VAL A 123 6.61 -5.47 9.53
N MET A 124 5.37 -5.00 9.55
CA MET A 124 4.27 -5.69 10.24
C MET A 124 4.03 -7.09 9.69
N GLY A 125 3.48 -7.99 10.51
CA GLY A 125 3.05 -9.32 10.04
C GLY A 125 1.91 -9.22 9.02
N ASP A 126 1.92 -10.11 8.02
CA ASP A 126 0.88 -10.17 6.99
C ASP A 126 -0.45 -10.68 7.57
N ARG A 127 -1.44 -9.78 7.68
CA ARG A 127 -2.76 -10.12 8.20
C ARG A 127 -3.57 -11.03 7.27
N ILE A 128 -3.32 -10.96 5.96
CA ILE A 128 -4.03 -11.79 4.97
C ILE A 128 -3.52 -13.22 5.05
N GLU A 129 -2.20 -13.40 5.06
CA GLU A 129 -1.57 -14.70 5.25
C GLU A 129 -2.00 -15.33 6.58
N THR A 130 -1.86 -14.57 7.68
CA THR A 130 -2.28 -15.01 9.01
C THR A 130 -3.74 -15.43 9.05
N GLY A 131 -4.64 -14.62 8.51
CA GLY A 131 -6.07 -14.95 8.43
C GLY A 131 -6.34 -16.22 7.63
N THR A 132 -5.63 -16.39 6.51
CA THR A 132 -5.72 -17.60 5.66
C THR A 132 -5.35 -18.87 6.43
N PHE A 133 -4.24 -18.85 7.16
CA PHE A 133 -3.84 -20.00 7.97
C PHE A 133 -4.80 -20.26 9.15
N CYS A 134 -5.35 -19.21 9.76
CA CYS A 134 -6.39 -19.38 10.78
C CYS A 134 -7.64 -20.08 10.23
N VAL A 135 -8.07 -19.71 9.02
CA VAL A 135 -9.20 -20.37 8.34
C VAL A 135 -8.85 -21.83 8.03
N ALA A 136 -7.67 -22.08 7.47
CA ALA A 136 -7.22 -23.43 7.14
C ALA A 136 -7.22 -24.35 8.39
N ALA A 137 -6.62 -23.90 9.49
CA ALA A 137 -6.62 -24.65 10.75
C ALA A 137 -8.04 -24.92 11.30
N THR A 138 -8.93 -23.95 11.17
CA THR A 138 -10.34 -24.10 11.59
C THR A 138 -11.05 -25.17 10.75
N LEU A 139 -10.89 -25.14 9.44
CA LEU A 139 -11.52 -26.09 8.50
C LEU A 139 -11.02 -27.53 8.70
N THR A 140 -9.72 -27.69 8.92
CA THR A 140 -9.09 -29.00 9.11
C THR A 140 -9.16 -29.53 10.53
N LYS A 141 -9.72 -28.73 11.48
CA LYS A 141 -9.67 -28.99 12.93
C LYS A 141 -8.25 -29.20 13.46
N GLY A 142 -7.29 -28.54 12.80
CA GLY A 142 -5.88 -28.59 13.13
C GLY A 142 -5.50 -27.70 14.29
N ASP A 143 -4.26 -27.85 14.76
CA ASP A 143 -3.65 -26.99 15.79
C ASP A 143 -2.62 -26.06 15.10
N LEU A 144 -2.70 -24.75 15.40
CA LEU A 144 -1.87 -23.73 14.76
C LEU A 144 -1.39 -22.73 15.80
N LEU A 145 -0.09 -22.57 15.91
CA LEU A 145 0.56 -21.51 16.70
C LEU A 145 1.14 -20.43 15.79
N ILE A 146 0.63 -19.21 15.89
CA ILE A 146 1.12 -18.04 15.17
C ILE A 146 1.97 -17.20 16.13
N LYS A 147 3.20 -16.90 15.73
CA LYS A 147 4.16 -16.09 16.49
C LYS A 147 4.43 -14.76 15.78
N ASN A 148 4.89 -13.76 16.54
CA ASN A 148 5.33 -12.45 16.01
C ASN A 148 4.24 -11.73 15.21
N PHE A 149 2.99 -11.84 15.65
CA PHE A 149 1.85 -11.21 14.99
C PHE A 149 0.94 -10.51 16.02
N ASP A 150 0.50 -9.29 15.72
CA ASP A 150 -0.50 -8.60 16.56
C ASP A 150 -1.93 -9.08 16.20
N PRO A 151 -2.59 -9.84 17.08
CA PRO A 151 -3.92 -10.36 16.80
C PRO A 151 -5.00 -9.28 16.65
N LYS A 152 -4.72 -8.03 17.04
CA LYS A 152 -5.64 -6.91 16.84
C LYS A 152 -5.87 -6.62 15.36
N LEU A 153 -4.88 -6.95 14.49
CA LEU A 153 -4.95 -6.71 13.04
C LEU A 153 -6.00 -7.58 12.34
N ILE A 154 -6.38 -8.73 12.93
CA ILE A 154 -7.40 -9.66 12.43
C ILE A 154 -8.48 -9.94 13.46
N LYS A 155 -8.80 -8.96 14.32
CA LYS A 155 -9.79 -9.13 15.40
C LYS A 155 -11.16 -9.54 14.87
N THR A 156 -11.57 -8.99 13.73
CA THR A 156 -12.87 -9.31 13.11
C THR A 156 -12.91 -10.76 12.66
N GLU A 157 -11.88 -11.21 11.96
CA GLU A 157 -11.71 -12.56 11.45
C GLU A 157 -11.68 -13.57 12.60
N LEU A 158 -10.90 -13.30 13.65
CA LEU A 158 -10.85 -14.15 14.84
C LEU A 158 -12.21 -14.28 15.52
N ASN A 159 -12.99 -13.18 15.60
CA ASN A 159 -14.33 -13.22 16.15
C ASN A 159 -15.29 -14.06 15.30
N MET A 160 -15.16 -14.00 13.97
CA MET A 160 -15.95 -14.85 13.06
C MET A 160 -15.58 -16.33 13.23
N LEU A 161 -14.30 -16.65 13.29
CA LEU A 161 -13.82 -18.03 13.49
C LEU A 161 -14.29 -18.61 14.83
N LYS A 162 -14.31 -17.82 15.91
CA LYS A 162 -14.88 -18.23 17.19
C LYS A 162 -16.37 -18.58 17.08
N LYS A 163 -17.15 -17.81 16.32
CA LYS A 163 -18.59 -18.07 16.11
C LYS A 163 -18.86 -19.40 15.39
N VAL A 164 -17.96 -19.83 14.52
CA VAL A 164 -18.05 -21.15 13.84
C VAL A 164 -17.37 -22.28 14.62
N GLY A 165 -16.98 -22.03 15.89
CA GLY A 165 -16.50 -23.07 16.80
C GLY A 165 -14.98 -23.19 16.97
N ALA A 166 -14.17 -22.32 16.37
CA ALA A 166 -12.73 -22.34 16.57
C ALA A 166 -12.35 -21.97 18.02
N LYS A 167 -11.49 -22.77 18.64
CA LYS A 167 -10.95 -22.52 19.99
C LYS A 167 -9.68 -21.66 19.85
N ILE A 168 -9.77 -20.38 20.15
CA ILE A 168 -8.68 -19.42 19.95
C ILE A 168 -8.20 -18.90 21.30
N LYS A 169 -6.91 -19.09 21.61
CA LYS A 169 -6.21 -18.51 22.75
C LYS A 169 -5.29 -17.39 22.26
N LEU A 170 -5.27 -16.27 22.96
CA LEU A 170 -4.33 -15.16 22.72
C LEU A 170 -3.30 -15.17 23.86
N PHE A 171 -2.04 -15.18 23.50
CA PHE A 171 -0.94 -15.07 24.45
C PHE A 171 -0.44 -13.62 24.49
N LYS A 172 -0.01 -13.17 25.65
CA LYS A 172 0.76 -11.91 25.76
C LYS A 172 2.18 -12.22 25.31
N ASN A 173 2.71 -11.38 24.42
CA ASN A 173 4.15 -11.36 24.11
C ASN A 173 4.91 -10.79 25.27
#